data_6bc42293bfb4e971d8e4ac79f9917775
#
_entry.id   6bc42293bfb4e971d8e4ac79f9917775
#
_cell.length_a   1.000
_cell.length_b   1.000
_cell.length_c   1.000
_cell.angle_alpha   90.00
_cell.angle_beta   90.00
_cell.angle_gamma   90.00
#
_symmetry.space_group_name_H-M   'P 1'
#
loop_
_entity.id
_entity.type
_entity.pdbx_description
1 polymer ?
#
loop_
_entity_poly.entity_id
_entity_poly.type
_entity_poly.pdbx_seq_one_letter_code
_entity_poly.pdbx_strand_id
1 'polypeptide(L)'
;MKRTFLNQEGESNKLWTVEISGISYTVTFGKVGAKARENTKQFADESSCTKEVEKLIQDKQRSGYKELSAGQAIPEKTASTYRSMDEELFWEVIASFNWKKTGDDDAVLKPALKKLVTMEVADIQQFAEILSEKLYQLDGLAYASNIGPDSYKDGRHFSVDYFLYVRCCVVANGKDYYEQVLNDPTEMPEEMDFEALLYLADEAYNQKMKTKDENLFTRLSYETYSNEKGWPA
;
A
#
# COMPACT_ATOMS: atom_id res chain seq x y z
N MET A 1 30.97 -22.01 15.96
CA MET A 1 29.87 -21.12 16.37
C MET A 1 28.77 -21.19 15.31
N LYS A 2 27.50 -21.43 15.72
CA LYS A 2 26.38 -21.58 14.79
C LYS A 2 25.27 -20.58 15.16
N ARG A 3 24.78 -19.79 14.21
CA ARG A 3 23.70 -18.82 14.38
C ARG A 3 22.67 -19.01 13.30
N THR A 4 21.40 -18.93 13.67
CA THR A 4 20.27 -19.19 12.77
C THR A 4 19.35 -17.97 12.75
N PHE A 5 18.90 -17.60 11.56
CA PHE A 5 18.08 -16.42 11.31
C PHE A 5 16.87 -16.81 10.46
N LEU A 6 15.73 -16.25 10.80
CA LEU A 6 14.44 -16.50 10.14
C LEU A 6 13.89 -15.19 9.58
N ASN A 7 13.42 -15.22 8.34
CA ASN A 7 12.64 -14.15 7.74
C ASN A 7 11.24 -14.67 7.41
N GLN A 8 10.23 -14.08 8.05
CA GLN A 8 8.80 -14.37 7.83
C GLN A 8 8.01 -13.12 7.48
N GLU A 9 8.66 -12.05 7.00
CA GLU A 9 8.00 -10.82 6.56
C GLU A 9 7.31 -11.04 5.21
N GLY A 10 6.08 -10.57 5.09
CA GLY A 10 5.25 -10.75 3.90
C GLY A 10 5.17 -12.22 3.49
N GLU A 11 5.37 -12.52 2.23
CA GLU A 11 5.39 -13.89 1.66
C GLU A 11 6.65 -14.69 2.03
N SER A 12 7.63 -14.09 2.70
CA SER A 12 8.88 -14.77 3.03
C SER A 12 8.67 -15.81 4.13
N ASN A 13 9.25 -16.99 3.95
CA ASN A 13 9.42 -18.01 5.00
C ASN A 13 10.75 -18.70 4.76
N LYS A 14 11.84 -17.99 5.08
CA LYS A 14 13.21 -18.39 4.73
C LYS A 14 14.07 -18.49 5.97
N LEU A 15 14.84 -19.57 6.03
CA LEU A 15 15.86 -19.81 7.04
C LEU A 15 17.24 -19.53 6.45
N TRP A 16 18.09 -18.90 7.23
CA TRP A 16 19.51 -18.71 6.95
C TRP A 16 20.32 -19.03 8.19
N THR A 17 21.27 -19.93 8.06
CA THR A 17 22.13 -20.35 9.16
C THR A 17 23.58 -20.14 8.75
N VAL A 18 24.40 -19.64 9.63
CA VAL A 18 25.87 -19.55 9.44
C VAL A 18 26.58 -20.32 10.54
N GLU A 19 27.56 -21.14 10.16
CA GLU A 19 28.38 -21.91 11.06
C GLU A 19 29.84 -21.62 10.75
N ILE A 20 30.62 -21.19 11.78
CA ILE A 20 32.04 -20.90 11.69
C ILE A 20 32.80 -22.11 12.23
N SER A 21 33.78 -22.62 11.47
CA SER A 21 34.72 -23.69 11.86
C SER A 21 36.13 -23.28 11.48
N GLY A 22 36.93 -22.81 12.46
CA GLY A 22 38.27 -22.29 12.24
C GLY A 22 38.30 -21.12 11.24
N ILE A 23 39.04 -21.28 10.18
CA ILE A 23 39.21 -20.27 9.12
C ILE A 23 38.11 -20.31 8.04
N SER A 24 37.08 -21.12 8.22
CA SER A 24 36.00 -21.25 7.24
C SER A 24 34.62 -21.02 7.87
N TYR A 25 33.66 -20.59 7.06
CA TYR A 25 32.25 -20.63 7.41
C TYR A 25 31.41 -21.36 6.36
N THR A 26 30.34 -21.97 6.81
CA THR A 26 29.29 -22.54 5.95
C THR A 26 27.99 -21.81 6.20
N VAL A 27 27.36 -21.33 5.14
CA VAL A 27 25.97 -20.81 5.18
C VAL A 27 25.03 -21.84 4.59
N THR A 28 23.93 -22.11 5.31
CA THR A 28 22.82 -22.94 4.86
C THR A 28 21.59 -22.08 4.73
N PHE A 29 20.89 -22.09 3.58
CA PHE A 29 19.76 -21.24 3.33
C PHE A 29 18.69 -21.90 2.46
N GLY A 30 17.44 -21.51 2.67
CA GLY A 30 16.30 -22.05 1.92
C GLY A 30 14.95 -21.64 2.52
N LYS A 31 13.87 -22.11 1.89
CA LYS A 31 12.54 -22.03 2.49
C LYS A 31 12.44 -23.00 3.66
N VAL A 32 11.72 -22.60 4.72
CA VAL A 32 11.41 -23.50 5.84
C VAL A 32 10.67 -24.73 5.32
N GLY A 33 11.12 -25.92 5.72
CA GLY A 33 10.54 -27.20 5.27
C GLY A 33 11.00 -27.69 3.89
N ALA A 34 11.81 -26.92 3.15
CA ALA A 34 12.37 -27.33 1.86
C ALA A 34 13.84 -27.74 1.98
N LYS A 35 14.37 -28.42 0.95
CA LYS A 35 15.79 -28.76 0.88
C LYS A 35 16.65 -27.50 0.88
N ALA A 36 17.46 -27.34 1.90
CA ALA A 36 18.36 -26.19 2.02
C ALA A 36 19.53 -26.30 1.04
N ARG A 37 20.09 -25.15 0.67
CA ARG A 37 21.34 -25.03 -0.11
C ARG A 37 22.45 -24.63 0.83
N GLU A 38 23.66 -25.07 0.54
CA GLU A 38 24.85 -24.78 1.32
C GLU A 38 25.92 -24.08 0.48
N ASN A 39 26.65 -23.18 1.11
CA ASN A 39 27.82 -22.56 0.53
C ASN A 39 28.89 -22.38 1.61
N THR A 40 30.13 -22.84 1.33
CA THR A 40 31.24 -22.75 2.24
C THR A 40 32.31 -21.84 1.66
N LYS A 41 32.89 -20.97 2.50
CA LYS A 41 33.99 -20.07 2.14
C LYS A 41 35.12 -20.18 3.16
N GLN A 42 36.36 -20.23 2.67
CA GLN A 42 37.58 -20.32 3.48
C GLN A 42 38.38 -19.01 3.39
N PHE A 43 39.07 -18.68 4.49
CA PHE A 43 39.85 -17.45 4.65
C PHE A 43 41.30 -17.79 5.04
N ALA A 44 42.17 -16.79 4.98
CA ALA A 44 43.57 -16.94 5.39
C ALA A 44 43.72 -17.07 6.91
N ASP A 45 42.81 -16.49 7.68
CA ASP A 45 42.84 -16.49 9.15
C ASP A 45 41.41 -16.39 9.73
N GLU A 46 41.27 -16.71 11.03
CA GLU A 46 39.99 -16.70 11.75
C GLU A 46 39.42 -15.31 11.92
N SER A 47 40.26 -14.28 12.07
CA SER A 47 39.80 -12.88 12.22
C SER A 47 39.09 -12.38 10.96
N SER A 48 39.68 -12.68 9.80
CA SER A 48 39.08 -12.35 8.50
C SER A 48 37.77 -13.10 8.26
N CYS A 49 37.70 -14.38 8.65
CA CYS A 49 36.48 -15.16 8.58
C CYS A 49 35.36 -14.57 9.47
N THR A 50 35.69 -14.26 10.71
CA THR A 50 34.73 -13.68 11.68
C THR A 50 34.19 -12.34 11.21
N LYS A 51 35.04 -11.43 10.73
CA LYS A 51 34.63 -10.10 10.21
C LYS A 51 33.66 -10.23 9.02
N GLU A 52 33.94 -11.16 8.11
CA GLU A 52 33.05 -11.40 6.97
C GLU A 52 31.69 -11.93 7.42
N VAL A 53 31.67 -12.88 8.36
CA VAL A 53 30.43 -13.43 8.91
C VAL A 53 29.60 -12.35 9.62
N GLU A 54 30.22 -11.48 10.41
CA GLU A 54 29.52 -10.37 11.06
C GLU A 54 28.88 -9.43 10.05
N LYS A 55 29.57 -9.12 8.94
CA LYS A 55 29.00 -8.33 7.85
C LYS A 55 27.81 -9.02 7.21
N LEU A 56 27.91 -10.32 6.91
CA LEU A 56 26.79 -11.10 6.36
C LEU A 56 25.58 -11.12 7.30
N ILE A 57 25.80 -11.21 8.60
CA ILE A 57 24.74 -11.16 9.60
C ILE A 57 24.04 -9.79 9.59
N GLN A 58 24.80 -8.70 9.59
CA GLN A 58 24.22 -7.35 9.53
C GLN A 58 23.40 -7.14 8.25
N ASP A 59 23.88 -7.60 7.09
CA ASP A 59 23.15 -7.51 5.83
C ASP A 59 21.86 -8.33 5.87
N LYS A 60 21.87 -9.51 6.50
CA LYS A 60 20.66 -10.31 6.70
C LYS A 60 19.68 -9.66 7.64
N GLN A 61 20.13 -9.09 8.75
CA GLN A 61 19.25 -8.33 9.67
C GLN A 61 18.61 -7.12 9.01
N ARG A 62 19.36 -6.36 8.20
CA ARG A 62 18.80 -5.26 7.36
C ARG A 62 17.75 -5.75 6.35
N SER A 63 17.86 -7.00 5.92
CA SER A 63 16.93 -7.65 4.99
C SER A 63 15.74 -8.35 5.70
N GLY A 64 15.45 -8.00 6.97
CA GLY A 64 14.30 -8.51 7.72
C GLY A 64 14.50 -9.89 8.36
N TYR A 65 15.73 -10.43 8.41
CA TYR A 65 16.00 -11.67 9.14
C TYR A 65 16.18 -11.37 10.64
N LYS A 66 15.48 -12.14 11.47
CA LYS A 66 15.57 -12.11 12.95
C LYS A 66 16.30 -13.34 13.45
N GLU A 67 17.22 -13.17 14.40
CA GLU A 67 17.97 -14.27 14.98
C GLU A 67 17.08 -15.13 15.86
N LEU A 68 17.18 -16.44 15.72
CA LEU A 68 16.55 -17.42 16.59
C LEU A 68 17.52 -17.79 17.72
N SER A 69 17.00 -17.87 18.95
CA SER A 69 17.78 -18.38 20.08
C SER A 69 18.18 -19.85 19.86
N ALA A 70 19.33 -20.26 20.41
CA ALA A 70 19.80 -21.64 20.29
C ALA A 70 18.75 -22.62 20.83
N GLY A 71 18.32 -23.58 20.00
CA GLY A 71 17.29 -24.56 20.34
C GLY A 71 15.84 -24.05 20.25
N GLN A 72 15.63 -22.81 19.85
CA GLN A 72 14.28 -22.29 19.60
C GLN A 72 13.66 -23.01 18.40
N ALA A 73 12.45 -23.57 18.60
CA ALA A 73 11.68 -24.12 17.50
C ALA A 73 11.39 -23.02 16.47
N ILE A 74 11.48 -23.35 15.19
CA ILE A 74 11.07 -22.42 14.12
C ILE A 74 9.58 -22.17 14.30
N PRO A 75 9.14 -20.91 14.57
CA PRO A 75 7.74 -20.63 14.69
C PRO A 75 7.02 -21.04 13.40
N GLU A 76 5.91 -21.77 13.53
CA GLU A 76 5.03 -21.94 12.39
C GLU A 76 4.66 -20.53 11.88
N LYS A 77 4.92 -20.29 10.58
CA LYS A 77 4.34 -19.13 9.95
C LYS A 77 2.83 -19.34 10.02
N THR A 78 2.19 -18.69 10.97
CA THR A 78 0.73 -18.50 10.89
C THR A 78 0.48 -18.05 9.46
N ALA A 79 -0.31 -18.83 8.71
CA ALA A 79 -0.75 -18.42 7.41
C ALA A 79 -1.18 -16.96 7.58
N SER A 80 -0.49 -16.04 6.90
CA SER A 80 -1.02 -14.70 6.76
C SER A 80 -2.42 -14.95 6.23
N THR A 81 -3.43 -14.66 7.03
CA THR A 81 -4.79 -14.68 6.55
C THR A 81 -4.82 -13.56 5.54
N TYR A 82 -4.54 -13.95 4.27
CA TYR A 82 -4.65 -13.04 3.16
C TYR A 82 -6.06 -12.48 3.22
N ARG A 83 -6.17 -11.19 3.43
CA ARG A 83 -7.44 -10.49 3.47
C ARG A 83 -7.59 -9.83 2.10
N SER A 84 -8.53 -10.34 1.32
CA SER A 84 -8.90 -9.71 0.05
C SER A 84 -9.47 -8.31 0.30
N MET A 85 -9.34 -7.44 -0.69
CA MET A 85 -9.84 -6.08 -0.64
C MET A 85 -11.36 -6.08 -0.46
N ASP A 86 -11.80 -5.54 0.66
CA ASP A 86 -13.17 -5.21 0.99
C ASP A 86 -13.26 -3.72 1.38
N GLU A 87 -14.44 -3.23 1.67
CA GLU A 87 -14.64 -1.82 2.04
C GLU A 87 -13.91 -1.45 3.34
N GLU A 88 -13.79 -2.35 4.29
CA GLU A 88 -13.05 -2.08 5.54
C GLU A 88 -11.56 -1.94 5.28
N LEU A 89 -10.98 -2.84 4.48
CA LEU A 89 -9.57 -2.77 4.09
C LEU A 89 -9.29 -1.55 3.19
N PHE A 90 -10.23 -1.17 2.33
CA PHE A 90 -10.16 0.09 1.57
C PHE A 90 -9.97 1.28 2.50
N TRP A 91 -10.82 1.43 3.52
CA TRP A 91 -10.70 2.52 4.49
C TRP A 91 -9.43 2.45 5.33
N GLU A 92 -8.91 1.25 5.64
CA GLU A 92 -7.60 1.09 6.27
C GLU A 92 -6.44 1.55 5.36
N VAL A 93 -6.56 1.39 4.04
CA VAL A 93 -5.58 1.92 3.08
C VAL A 93 -5.64 3.44 3.09
N ILE A 94 -6.83 4.03 2.99
CA ILE A 94 -7.03 5.49 3.06
C ILE A 94 -6.48 6.05 4.40
N ALA A 95 -6.79 5.42 5.53
CA ALA A 95 -6.30 5.86 6.85
C ALA A 95 -4.78 5.80 7.00
N SER A 96 -4.07 5.13 6.09
CA SER A 96 -2.61 5.08 6.11
C SER A 96 -1.93 6.30 5.49
N PHE A 97 -2.68 7.27 4.95
CA PHE A 97 -2.13 8.51 4.36
C PHE A 97 -1.30 9.30 5.37
N ASN A 98 -0.18 9.82 4.93
CA ASN A 98 0.74 10.57 5.81
C ASN A 98 0.47 12.07 5.74
N TRP A 99 -0.61 12.53 6.34
CA TRP A 99 -1.00 13.96 6.35
C TRP A 99 0.03 14.91 6.98
N LYS A 100 1.06 14.39 7.67
CA LYS A 100 2.19 15.21 8.12
C LYS A 100 3.03 15.77 6.96
N LYS A 101 2.78 15.26 5.74
CA LYS A 101 3.44 15.66 4.50
C LYS A 101 2.54 16.47 3.57
N THR A 102 1.47 17.08 4.10
CA THR A 102 0.59 17.97 3.32
C THR A 102 1.41 18.97 2.51
N GLY A 103 1.09 19.11 1.21
CA GLY A 103 1.85 19.89 0.23
C GLY A 103 2.83 19.06 -0.63
N ASP A 104 2.96 17.75 -0.35
CA ASP A 104 3.69 16.77 -1.15
C ASP A 104 2.81 15.51 -1.25
N ASP A 105 1.95 15.46 -2.26
CA ASP A 105 0.93 14.42 -2.42
C ASP A 105 1.54 13.02 -2.55
N ASP A 106 2.66 12.90 -3.25
CA ASP A 106 3.39 11.64 -3.36
C ASP A 106 3.85 11.14 -1.98
N ALA A 107 4.34 12.05 -1.13
CA ALA A 107 4.75 11.69 0.22
C ALA A 107 3.55 11.37 1.13
N VAL A 108 2.40 12.00 0.91
CA VAL A 108 1.13 11.68 1.61
C VAL A 108 0.67 10.28 1.23
N LEU A 109 0.63 9.94 -0.04
CA LEU A 109 0.14 8.66 -0.57
C LEU A 109 1.10 7.48 -0.37
N LYS A 110 2.38 7.74 -0.18
CA LYS A 110 3.45 6.72 -0.14
C LYS A 110 3.20 5.51 0.79
N PRO A 111 2.65 5.65 2.01
CA PRO A 111 2.35 4.49 2.84
C PRO A 111 1.25 3.60 2.25
N ALA A 112 0.19 4.19 1.69
CA ALA A 112 -0.90 3.49 1.03
C ALA A 112 -0.43 2.78 -0.24
N LEU A 113 0.35 3.46 -1.08
CA LEU A 113 0.97 2.90 -2.27
C LEU A 113 1.81 1.65 -1.91
N LYS A 114 2.66 1.73 -0.90
CA LYS A 114 3.44 0.58 -0.43
C LYS A 114 2.55 -0.58 0.03
N LYS A 115 1.44 -0.29 0.71
CA LYS A 115 0.48 -1.30 1.16
C LYS A 115 -0.18 -1.97 -0.04
N LEU A 116 -0.70 -1.21 -1.01
CA LEU A 116 -1.33 -1.73 -2.22
C LEU A 116 -0.38 -2.58 -3.08
N VAL A 117 0.85 -2.15 -3.30
CA VAL A 117 1.85 -2.91 -4.09
C VAL A 117 2.11 -4.31 -3.52
N THR A 118 1.91 -4.54 -2.23
CA THR A 118 2.06 -5.87 -1.61
C THR A 118 0.85 -6.78 -1.82
N MET A 119 -0.30 -6.24 -2.20
CA MET A 119 -1.56 -6.97 -2.40
C MET A 119 -1.58 -7.69 -3.76
N GLU A 120 -2.55 -8.59 -3.97
CA GLU A 120 -2.77 -9.21 -5.28
C GLU A 120 -3.31 -8.18 -6.29
N VAL A 121 -3.08 -8.43 -7.58
CA VAL A 121 -3.58 -7.53 -8.64
C VAL A 121 -5.10 -7.36 -8.57
N ALA A 122 -5.82 -8.44 -8.25
CA ALA A 122 -7.27 -8.39 -8.08
C ALA A 122 -7.71 -7.44 -6.95
N ASP A 123 -6.90 -7.29 -5.89
CA ASP A 123 -7.23 -6.37 -4.80
C ASP A 123 -6.94 -4.92 -5.16
N ILE A 124 -5.89 -4.68 -5.95
CA ILE A 124 -5.62 -3.33 -6.47
C ILE A 124 -6.77 -2.91 -7.39
N GLN A 125 -7.25 -3.81 -8.24
CA GLN A 125 -8.43 -3.57 -9.08
C GLN A 125 -9.67 -3.33 -8.21
N GLN A 126 -9.88 -4.13 -7.18
CA GLN A 126 -11.03 -3.96 -6.27
C GLN A 126 -10.96 -2.66 -5.46
N PHE A 127 -9.76 -2.20 -5.09
CA PHE A 127 -9.57 -0.86 -4.50
C PHE A 127 -10.04 0.24 -5.46
N ALA A 128 -9.68 0.16 -6.75
CA ALA A 128 -10.14 1.11 -7.77
C ALA A 128 -11.67 1.07 -7.95
N GLU A 129 -12.28 -0.12 -7.94
CA GLU A 129 -13.75 -0.28 -8.01
C GLU A 129 -14.45 0.38 -6.81
N ILE A 130 -13.96 0.15 -5.59
CA ILE A 130 -14.55 0.76 -4.39
C ILE A 130 -14.37 2.29 -4.43
N LEU A 131 -13.18 2.78 -4.81
CA LEU A 131 -12.95 4.22 -4.98
C LEU A 131 -13.95 4.83 -5.97
N SER A 132 -14.14 4.18 -7.12
CA SER A 132 -15.08 4.58 -8.14
C SER A 132 -16.53 4.67 -7.59
N GLU A 133 -16.95 3.67 -6.81
CA GLU A 133 -18.26 3.68 -6.17
C GLU A 133 -18.43 4.83 -5.17
N LYS A 134 -17.39 5.10 -4.36
CA LYS A 134 -17.43 6.21 -3.38
C LYS A 134 -17.51 7.58 -4.07
N LEU A 135 -16.74 7.77 -5.13
CA LEU A 135 -16.76 9.02 -5.90
C LEU A 135 -18.09 9.20 -6.66
N TYR A 136 -18.64 8.12 -7.22
CA TYR A 136 -19.94 8.14 -7.89
C TYR A 136 -21.09 8.52 -6.93
N GLN A 137 -21.07 8.04 -5.69
CA GLN A 137 -22.09 8.37 -4.69
C GLN A 137 -22.12 9.87 -4.36
N LEU A 138 -20.98 10.54 -4.43
CA LEU A 138 -20.85 11.98 -4.23
C LEU A 138 -21.10 12.80 -5.51
N ASP A 139 -21.34 12.15 -6.66
CA ASP A 139 -21.57 12.84 -7.93
C ASP A 139 -23.02 13.30 -8.03
N GLY A 140 -23.30 14.54 -7.63
CA GLY A 140 -24.64 15.08 -7.68
C GLY A 140 -24.73 16.57 -7.35
N LEU A 141 -25.81 17.17 -7.80
CA LEU A 141 -26.11 18.61 -7.65
C LEU A 141 -26.06 19.06 -6.19
N ALA A 142 -26.56 18.22 -5.26
CA ALA A 142 -26.55 18.55 -3.84
C ALA A 142 -25.14 18.78 -3.30
N TYR A 143 -24.18 17.95 -3.71
CA TYR A 143 -22.76 18.09 -3.33
C TYR A 143 -22.08 19.21 -4.10
N ALA A 144 -22.28 19.27 -5.42
CA ALA A 144 -21.67 20.28 -6.28
C ALA A 144 -22.07 21.72 -5.93
N SER A 145 -23.23 21.91 -5.29
CA SER A 145 -23.72 23.21 -4.85
C SER A 145 -23.09 23.72 -3.55
N ASN A 146 -22.25 22.90 -2.89
CA ASN A 146 -21.69 23.17 -1.55
C ASN A 146 -20.16 23.09 -1.49
N ILE A 147 -19.45 23.42 -2.57
CA ILE A 147 -17.96 23.41 -2.62
C ILE A 147 -17.35 24.83 -2.54
N GLY A 148 -18.06 25.76 -1.95
CA GLY A 148 -17.60 27.15 -1.77
C GLY A 148 -17.75 28.02 -3.03
N PRO A 149 -16.75 28.84 -3.37
CA PRO A 149 -16.83 29.80 -4.50
C PRO A 149 -17.10 29.13 -5.85
N ASP A 150 -16.55 27.91 -6.05
CA ASP A 150 -16.63 27.14 -7.29
C ASP A 150 -17.87 26.23 -7.37
N SER A 151 -18.81 26.39 -6.43
CA SER A 151 -20.08 25.67 -6.41
C SER A 151 -20.86 25.79 -7.71
N TYR A 152 -21.54 24.71 -8.09
CA TYR A 152 -22.46 24.71 -9.22
C TYR A 152 -23.53 25.78 -9.04
N LYS A 153 -23.72 26.59 -10.08
CA LYS A 153 -24.77 27.59 -10.18
C LYS A 153 -25.27 27.62 -11.63
N ASP A 154 -26.57 27.53 -11.79
CA ASP A 154 -27.17 27.55 -13.12
C ASP A 154 -26.72 28.78 -13.93
N GLY A 155 -26.39 28.54 -15.21
CA GLY A 155 -25.90 29.58 -16.12
C GLY A 155 -24.50 30.12 -15.86
N ARG A 156 -23.73 29.50 -14.96
CA ARG A 156 -22.30 29.80 -14.71
C ARG A 156 -21.39 28.66 -15.14
N HIS A 157 -20.15 29.03 -15.44
CA HIS A 157 -19.12 28.01 -15.65
C HIS A 157 -18.92 27.19 -14.38
N PHE A 158 -18.90 25.88 -14.51
CA PHE A 158 -18.62 24.90 -13.44
C PHE A 158 -17.50 23.97 -13.88
N SER A 159 -16.45 23.87 -13.09
CA SER A 159 -15.34 22.96 -13.37
C SER A 159 -15.69 21.54 -12.93
N VAL A 160 -15.91 20.66 -13.89
CA VAL A 160 -16.24 19.25 -13.67
C VAL A 160 -15.06 18.51 -13.03
N ASP A 161 -13.83 18.83 -13.43
CA ASP A 161 -12.61 18.22 -12.91
C ASP A 161 -12.36 18.67 -11.46
N TYR A 162 -12.49 19.97 -11.19
CA TYR A 162 -12.33 20.47 -9.83
C TYR A 162 -13.33 19.83 -8.86
N PHE A 163 -14.59 19.69 -9.25
CA PHE A 163 -15.58 18.98 -8.43
C PHE A 163 -15.21 17.51 -8.20
N LEU A 164 -14.65 16.83 -9.19
CA LEU A 164 -14.11 15.49 -9.01
C LEU A 164 -12.98 15.48 -7.97
N TYR A 165 -12.06 16.45 -8.02
CA TYR A 165 -10.93 16.54 -7.08
C TYR A 165 -11.39 16.87 -5.66
N VAL A 166 -12.44 17.67 -5.49
CA VAL A 166 -13.09 17.92 -4.19
C VAL A 166 -13.71 16.62 -3.63
N ARG A 167 -14.38 15.82 -4.46
CA ARG A 167 -14.89 14.50 -4.06
C ARG A 167 -13.77 13.56 -3.62
N CYS A 168 -12.61 13.59 -4.31
CA CYS A 168 -11.42 12.87 -3.89
C CYS A 168 -10.93 13.32 -2.51
N CYS A 169 -10.98 14.63 -2.22
CA CYS A 169 -10.64 15.16 -0.90
C CYS A 169 -11.57 14.59 0.18
N VAL A 170 -12.87 14.48 -0.07
CA VAL A 170 -13.83 13.86 0.87
C VAL A 170 -13.41 12.42 1.20
N VAL A 171 -13.17 11.60 0.17
CA VAL A 171 -12.75 10.19 0.36
C VAL A 171 -11.40 10.09 1.10
N ALA A 172 -10.44 10.94 0.72
CA ALA A 172 -9.09 10.93 1.29
C ALA A 172 -9.06 11.28 2.80
N ASN A 173 -10.05 12.02 3.29
CA ASN A 173 -10.21 12.34 4.71
C ASN A 173 -10.80 11.20 5.55
N GLY A 174 -11.13 10.08 4.95
CA GLY A 174 -11.49 8.85 5.65
C GLY A 174 -12.99 8.62 5.78
N LYS A 175 -13.32 7.43 6.33
CA LYS A 175 -14.69 6.91 6.37
C LYS A 175 -15.66 7.83 7.09
N ASP A 176 -15.31 8.29 8.28
CA ASP A 176 -16.23 9.07 9.12
C ASP A 176 -16.63 10.38 8.44
N TYR A 177 -15.66 11.07 7.84
CA TYR A 177 -15.93 12.31 7.11
C TYR A 177 -16.72 12.05 5.82
N TYR A 178 -16.38 10.99 5.10
CA TYR A 178 -17.13 10.57 3.92
C TYR A 178 -18.62 10.31 4.25
N GLU A 179 -18.91 9.57 5.32
CA GLU A 179 -20.27 9.28 5.79
C GLU A 179 -20.99 10.57 6.27
N GLN A 180 -20.28 11.49 6.91
CA GLN A 180 -20.81 12.80 7.29
C GLN A 180 -21.28 13.56 6.06
N VAL A 181 -20.45 13.69 5.04
CA VAL A 181 -20.79 14.39 3.79
C VAL A 181 -21.94 13.70 3.02
N LEU A 182 -21.96 12.35 3.01
CA LEU A 182 -23.06 11.61 2.39
C LEU A 182 -24.42 11.92 3.05
N ASN A 183 -24.44 12.09 4.36
CA ASN A 183 -25.65 12.39 5.13
C ASN A 183 -26.03 13.88 5.07
N ASP A 184 -25.06 14.76 4.95
CA ASP A 184 -25.23 16.19 4.86
C ASP A 184 -24.31 16.81 3.80
N PRO A 185 -24.80 17.04 2.58
CA PRO A 185 -24.03 17.65 1.51
C PRO A 185 -23.46 19.03 1.82
N THR A 186 -23.97 19.74 2.84
CA THR A 186 -23.43 21.05 3.26
C THR A 186 -22.05 20.92 3.94
N GLU A 187 -21.66 19.72 4.32
CA GLU A 187 -20.34 19.41 4.88
C GLU A 187 -19.25 19.18 3.80
N MET A 188 -19.57 19.40 2.52
CA MET A 188 -18.56 19.36 1.47
C MET A 188 -17.41 20.33 1.78
N PRO A 189 -16.14 19.94 1.54
CA PRO A 189 -15.02 20.84 1.79
C PRO A 189 -15.00 22.00 0.79
N GLU A 190 -14.73 23.20 1.30
CA GLU A 190 -14.54 24.39 0.49
C GLU A 190 -13.04 24.63 0.21
N GLU A 191 -12.73 25.03 -1.01
CA GLU A 191 -11.37 25.38 -1.44
C GLU A 191 -10.30 24.29 -1.15
N MET A 192 -10.71 23.01 -1.15
CA MET A 192 -9.84 21.86 -0.97
C MET A 192 -10.07 20.83 -2.07
N ASP A 193 -8.99 20.26 -2.56
CA ASP A 193 -9.01 19.20 -3.56
C ASP A 193 -7.90 18.16 -3.26
N PHE A 194 -8.00 16.97 -3.87
CA PHE A 194 -6.96 15.95 -3.77
C PHE A 194 -6.96 15.05 -5.01
N GLU A 195 -6.59 15.60 -6.16
CA GLU A 195 -6.52 14.90 -7.44
C GLU A 195 -5.67 13.64 -7.38
N ALA A 196 -4.57 13.67 -6.62
CA ALA A 196 -3.59 12.58 -6.56
C ALA A 196 -4.19 11.23 -6.14
N LEU A 197 -5.35 11.21 -5.46
CA LEU A 197 -6.05 9.98 -5.11
C LEU A 197 -6.44 9.14 -6.34
N LEU A 198 -6.76 9.78 -7.46
CA LEU A 198 -7.19 9.11 -8.70
C LEU A 198 -6.11 8.20 -9.28
N TYR A 199 -4.85 8.52 -9.06
CA TYR A 199 -3.71 7.82 -9.65
C TYR A 199 -3.15 6.70 -8.74
N LEU A 200 -3.58 6.62 -7.48
CA LEU A 200 -3.00 5.72 -6.48
C LEU A 200 -3.09 4.23 -6.88
N ALA A 201 -4.25 3.81 -7.41
CA ALA A 201 -4.45 2.43 -7.83
C ALA A 201 -3.63 2.07 -9.08
N ASP A 202 -3.60 2.98 -10.06
CA ASP A 202 -2.84 2.82 -11.30
C ASP A 202 -1.34 2.76 -11.00
N GLU A 203 -0.85 3.62 -10.13
CA GLU A 203 0.55 3.60 -9.71
C GLU A 203 0.91 2.31 -8.99
N ALA A 204 0.05 1.82 -8.09
CA ALA A 204 0.25 0.55 -7.40
C ALA A 204 0.29 -0.63 -8.37
N TYR A 205 -0.62 -0.66 -9.35
CA TYR A 205 -0.65 -1.66 -10.40
C TYR A 205 0.63 -1.62 -11.25
N ASN A 206 1.00 -0.43 -11.74
CA ASN A 206 2.18 -0.24 -12.58
C ASN A 206 3.47 -0.65 -11.86
N GLN A 207 3.62 -0.30 -10.59
CA GLN A 207 4.78 -0.73 -9.79
C GLN A 207 4.81 -2.25 -9.59
N LYS A 208 3.65 -2.87 -9.30
CA LYS A 208 3.54 -4.31 -9.10
C LYS A 208 3.84 -5.10 -10.36
N MET A 209 3.27 -4.68 -11.49
CA MET A 209 3.39 -5.35 -12.79
C MET A 209 4.68 -4.98 -13.53
N LYS A 210 5.42 -3.96 -13.05
CA LYS A 210 6.60 -3.39 -13.72
C LYS A 210 6.27 -2.87 -15.12
N THR A 211 5.09 -2.29 -15.26
CA THR A 211 4.60 -1.59 -16.45
C THR A 211 4.70 -0.08 -16.26
N LYS A 212 4.35 0.68 -17.28
CA LYS A 212 4.25 2.14 -17.23
C LYS A 212 2.98 2.53 -17.98
N ASP A 213 2.32 3.55 -17.45
CA ASP A 213 1.18 4.20 -18.09
C ASP A 213 -0.01 3.25 -18.42
N GLU A 214 -0.14 2.13 -17.67
CA GLU A 214 -1.31 1.29 -17.70
C GLU A 214 -2.35 1.84 -16.74
N ASN A 215 -3.59 1.98 -17.18
CA ASN A 215 -4.71 2.44 -16.37
C ASN A 215 -5.66 1.29 -16.07
N LEU A 216 -6.14 1.24 -14.85
CA LEU A 216 -7.18 0.31 -14.44
C LEU A 216 -8.54 0.85 -14.90
N PHE A 217 -9.36 -0.02 -15.47
CA PHE A 217 -10.73 0.32 -15.84
C PHE A 217 -11.69 -0.13 -14.75
N THR A 218 -12.56 0.77 -14.32
CA THR A 218 -13.63 0.47 -13.37
C THR A 218 -14.95 0.29 -14.09
N ARG A 219 -15.82 -0.57 -13.55
CA ARG A 219 -17.14 -0.83 -14.12
C ARG A 219 -18.07 0.37 -14.02
N LEU A 220 -17.88 1.18 -12.99
CA LEU A 220 -18.65 2.38 -12.75
C LEU A 220 -17.79 3.61 -13.07
N SER A 221 -18.32 4.52 -13.86
CA SER A 221 -17.65 5.80 -14.09
C SER A 221 -17.87 6.73 -12.89
N TYR A 222 -16.81 7.39 -12.46
CA TYR A 222 -16.84 8.42 -11.41
C TYR A 222 -16.75 9.85 -11.97
N GLU A 223 -16.75 9.99 -13.28
CA GLU A 223 -16.73 11.31 -13.91
C GLU A 223 -17.94 12.13 -13.46
N THR A 224 -17.78 13.44 -13.42
CA THR A 224 -18.88 14.36 -13.09
C THR A 224 -20.00 14.20 -14.12
N TYR A 225 -21.22 14.14 -13.64
CA TYR A 225 -22.47 13.83 -14.35
C TYR A 225 -22.69 12.34 -14.67
N SER A 226 -21.83 11.41 -14.23
CA SER A 226 -22.06 9.98 -14.43
C SER A 226 -23.24 9.46 -13.60
N ASN A 227 -23.51 10.05 -12.44
CA ASN A 227 -24.65 9.70 -11.59
C ASN A 227 -25.90 10.48 -12.00
N GLU A 228 -26.57 10.05 -13.07
CA GLU A 228 -27.77 10.72 -13.59
C GLU A 228 -28.85 11.02 -12.54
N LYS A 229 -28.94 10.17 -11.49
CA LYS A 229 -29.91 10.39 -10.40
C LYS A 229 -29.51 11.53 -9.48
N GLY A 230 -28.23 11.82 -9.37
CA GLY A 230 -27.70 12.93 -8.58
C GLY A 230 -27.85 14.30 -9.28
N TRP A 231 -28.14 14.31 -10.60
CA TRP A 231 -28.25 15.52 -11.42
C TRP A 231 -29.67 15.61 -12.05
N PRO A 232 -30.69 16.00 -11.28
CA PRO A 232 -32.02 16.15 -11.84
C PRO A 232 -32.03 17.22 -12.94
N ALA A 233 -32.81 16.95 -14.00
CA ALA A 233 -32.98 17.82 -15.16
C ALA A 233 -33.70 19.15 -14.79
#